data_6cf9ceb1418ef67eac72e8dc903e78d9
#
_entry.id   6cf9ceb1418ef67eac72e8dc903e78d9
#
_cell.length_a   1.000
_cell.length_b   1.000
_cell.length_c   1.000
_cell.angle_alpha   90.00
_cell.angle_beta   90.00
_cell.angle_gamma   90.00
#
_symmetry.space_group_name_H-M   'P 1'
#
loop_
_entity.id
_entity.type
_entity.pdbx_description
1 polymer ?
#
loop_
_entity_poly.entity_id
_entity_poly.type
_entity_poly.pdbx_seq_one_letter_code
_entity_poly.pdbx_strand_id
1 'polypeptide(L)'
;MLGDPTRSFATLQDASGISGTLPYMAPEILRGDAADHRGDLWALGVVLYEAASGRLPFEGRTGFEISSAIMREIPNPLGPPVPPGLWAIIQRCLTKEPPLRYQRAGEVQAALEAVQSAAIVSTDPSADPGPPRTTVLHSVRHARVKKGDCLLLVGTTKGAFILRSSARRKRWEVGGPYFHGHSVYAMAYDDRGGQHRIWASTASYWGTLLRSSEDFGKSWTNPQQAPIRFPSDTGVSLKNIWQIALGRPEEPNVLYCGVEPAALFESRDSGQTWTLVRGLFDHPHRPRWVPGNGGLALHTILLDPADNQRMYVAISAGGVYRTSDGGRTWTAQNRGIRVIFLPDKYPEFGQCVHKIAMHPGRPDRLFLQNHWGLYRSDNYAEDWKDIANGVPSDFGFAMTMHPNNPDGVFIIPVESDEFRCACDGRLRVYRTRNSGDSWEPLMRGLPQKRAYETVLRDAMTADSLDPFGIYFGTRSGQLFGSYDEGKTWQRILEGLPSVVCVRHAVVEGASGGLRPASPKSPPATSHQTKSLSRKNRRPNR
;
A
#
# COMPACT_ATOMS: atom_id res chain seq x y z
N MET A 1 4.59 -29.26 35.73
CA MET A 1 4.58 -29.97 34.43
C MET A 1 3.86 -29.06 33.47
N LEU A 2 4.60 -28.36 32.62
CA LEU A 2 4.07 -27.46 31.58
C LEU A 2 3.61 -28.35 30.43
N GLY A 3 2.33 -28.28 30.08
CA GLY A 3 1.75 -29.03 28.95
C GLY A 3 2.28 -28.61 27.63
N ASP A 4 2.50 -29.58 26.76
CA ASP A 4 3.01 -29.50 25.40
C ASP A 4 2.14 -28.59 24.51
N PRO A 5 2.68 -27.54 23.85
CA PRO A 5 1.92 -26.62 22.98
C PRO A 5 1.66 -27.12 21.56
N THR A 6 1.96 -28.39 21.25
CA THR A 6 1.78 -28.94 19.89
C THR A 6 0.53 -29.82 19.76
N ARG A 7 -0.66 -29.30 20.08
CA ARG A 7 -1.89 -29.92 19.59
C ARG A 7 -2.13 -29.49 18.15
N SER A 8 -1.77 -30.39 17.23
CA SER A 8 -2.15 -30.31 15.82
C SER A 8 -3.67 -30.19 15.69
N PHE A 9 -4.14 -29.07 15.17
CA PHE A 9 -5.53 -28.93 14.74
C PHE A 9 -5.73 -29.82 13.50
N ALA A 10 -6.55 -30.86 13.65
CA ALA A 10 -6.93 -31.73 12.52
C ALA A 10 -7.73 -30.89 11.52
N THR A 11 -7.15 -30.62 10.37
CA THR A 11 -7.85 -30.07 9.20
C THR A 11 -8.55 -31.22 8.52
N LEU A 12 -9.88 -31.29 8.58
CA LEU A 12 -10.66 -32.23 7.79
C LEU A 12 -10.65 -31.74 6.33
N GLN A 13 -9.83 -32.39 5.49
CA GLN A 13 -10.01 -32.43 4.05
C GLN A 13 -10.81 -33.69 3.71
N ASP A 14 -12.13 -33.57 3.75
CA ASP A 14 -13.00 -34.58 3.15
C ASP A 14 -13.52 -34.12 1.79
N ALA A 15 -13.86 -35.09 0.94
CA ALA A 15 -14.22 -34.96 -0.46
C ALA A 15 -15.46 -34.06 -0.79
N SER A 16 -15.95 -33.30 0.18
CA SER A 16 -17.10 -32.39 0.10
C SER A 16 -16.73 -30.90 -0.01
N GLY A 17 -15.43 -30.54 -0.08
CA GLY A 17 -14.99 -29.16 -0.31
C GLY A 17 -15.19 -28.18 0.87
N ILE A 18 -15.47 -28.66 2.08
CA ILE A 18 -15.61 -27.83 3.29
C ILE A 18 -14.21 -27.56 3.87
N SER A 19 -13.76 -26.30 3.82
CA SER A 19 -12.50 -25.84 4.44
C SER A 19 -12.79 -25.03 5.70
N GLY A 20 -12.22 -25.44 6.85
CA GLY A 20 -12.34 -24.70 8.11
C GLY A 20 -11.89 -25.50 9.34
N THR A 21 -11.62 -24.81 10.44
CA THR A 21 -11.28 -25.43 11.72
C THR A 21 -12.57 -25.86 12.43
N LEU A 22 -12.81 -27.13 12.59
CA LEU A 22 -14.05 -27.75 13.08
C LEU A 22 -14.68 -27.07 14.30
N PRO A 23 -13.94 -26.69 15.37
CA PRO A 23 -14.53 -26.07 16.57
C PRO A 23 -15.22 -24.72 16.34
N TYR A 24 -14.91 -24.02 15.22
CA TYR A 24 -15.47 -22.71 14.88
C TYR A 24 -16.57 -22.80 13.82
N MET A 25 -16.86 -23.99 13.28
CA MET A 25 -17.89 -24.17 12.27
C MET A 25 -19.29 -24.00 12.87
N ALA A 26 -20.15 -23.30 12.13
CA ALA A 26 -21.53 -23.12 12.51
C ALA A 26 -22.39 -24.40 12.28
N PRO A 27 -23.45 -24.62 13.06
CA PRO A 27 -24.30 -25.80 12.94
C PRO A 27 -24.86 -26.03 11.55
N GLU A 28 -25.24 -24.99 10.82
CA GLU A 28 -25.75 -25.07 9.45
C GLU A 28 -24.68 -25.58 8.47
N ILE A 29 -23.41 -25.18 8.66
CA ILE A 29 -22.31 -25.69 7.83
C ILE A 29 -22.09 -27.18 8.08
N LEU A 30 -22.17 -27.63 9.33
CA LEU A 30 -22.04 -29.04 9.68
C LEU A 30 -23.22 -29.89 9.17
N ARG A 31 -24.40 -29.28 8.98
CA ARG A 31 -25.57 -29.96 8.36
C ARG A 31 -25.48 -30.01 6.83
N GLY A 32 -24.55 -29.24 6.21
CA GLY A 32 -24.47 -29.11 4.75
C GLY A 32 -25.47 -28.10 4.19
N ASP A 33 -26.05 -27.23 5.03
CA ASP A 33 -26.94 -26.17 4.60
C ASP A 33 -26.15 -25.04 3.92
N ALA A 34 -26.81 -24.19 3.14
CA ALA A 34 -26.16 -23.04 2.51
C ALA A 34 -25.66 -22.06 3.58
N ALA A 35 -24.35 -21.84 3.61
CA ALA A 35 -23.71 -20.90 4.53
C ALA A 35 -23.93 -19.44 4.08
N ASP A 36 -24.23 -18.57 5.04
CA ASP A 36 -24.21 -17.12 4.84
C ASP A 36 -23.35 -16.41 5.90
N HIS A 37 -23.30 -15.07 5.87
CA HIS A 37 -22.54 -14.24 6.81
C HIS A 37 -22.87 -14.45 8.30
N ARG A 38 -23.97 -15.12 8.62
CA ARG A 38 -24.33 -15.45 10.03
C ARG A 38 -23.52 -16.64 10.57
N GLY A 39 -22.92 -17.43 9.68
CA GLY A 39 -21.89 -18.41 10.04
C GLY A 39 -20.64 -17.74 10.61
N ASP A 40 -20.24 -16.57 10.07
CA ASP A 40 -19.12 -15.79 10.60
C ASP A 40 -19.44 -15.18 11.98
N LEU A 41 -20.70 -14.80 12.22
CA LEU A 41 -21.14 -14.33 13.54
C LEU A 41 -21.15 -15.44 14.58
N TRP A 42 -21.40 -16.68 14.18
CA TRP A 42 -21.20 -17.85 15.03
C TRP A 42 -19.72 -18.02 15.38
N ALA A 43 -18.82 -18.01 14.38
CA ALA A 43 -17.39 -18.12 14.60
C ALA A 43 -16.85 -17.01 15.53
N LEU A 44 -17.34 -15.77 15.37
CA LEU A 44 -17.06 -14.65 16.28
C LEU A 44 -17.52 -14.97 17.70
N GLY A 45 -18.69 -15.56 17.88
CA GLY A 45 -19.19 -16.00 19.18
C GLY A 45 -18.28 -17.03 19.86
N VAL A 46 -17.72 -17.99 19.10
CA VAL A 46 -16.74 -18.97 19.58
C VAL A 46 -15.45 -18.25 20.03
N VAL A 47 -14.92 -17.35 19.22
CA VAL A 47 -13.71 -16.56 19.54
C VAL A 47 -13.91 -15.72 20.80
N LEU A 48 -15.04 -15.04 20.93
CA LEU A 48 -15.36 -14.23 22.12
C LEU A 48 -15.48 -15.09 23.38
N TYR A 49 -16.08 -16.29 23.29
CA TYR A 49 -16.16 -17.23 24.38
C TYR A 49 -14.79 -17.71 24.81
N GLU A 50 -13.96 -18.14 23.85
CA GLU A 50 -12.60 -18.61 24.12
C GLU A 50 -11.72 -17.51 24.72
N ALA A 51 -11.78 -16.27 24.16
CA ALA A 51 -11.06 -15.14 24.71
C ALA A 51 -11.47 -14.77 26.13
N ALA A 52 -12.74 -14.96 26.49
CA ALA A 52 -13.27 -14.66 27.82
C ALA A 52 -13.04 -15.76 28.87
N SER A 53 -12.92 -17.03 28.43
CA SER A 53 -12.86 -18.20 29.35
C SER A 53 -11.55 -18.98 29.28
N GLY A 54 -10.76 -18.81 28.24
CA GLY A 54 -9.58 -19.64 27.94
C GLY A 54 -9.92 -21.05 27.45
N ARG A 55 -11.20 -21.33 27.10
CA ARG A 55 -11.70 -22.64 26.65
C ARG A 55 -12.64 -22.48 25.47
N LEU A 56 -12.78 -23.53 24.66
CA LEU A 56 -13.78 -23.58 23.60
C LEU A 56 -15.20 -23.77 24.21
N PRO A 57 -16.25 -23.20 23.57
CA PRO A 57 -17.64 -23.38 24.06
C PRO A 57 -18.18 -24.78 23.84
N PHE A 58 -17.59 -25.55 22.92
CA PHE A 58 -17.96 -26.92 22.58
C PHE A 58 -16.68 -27.76 22.47
N GLU A 59 -16.57 -28.79 23.29
CA GLU A 59 -15.38 -29.64 23.37
C GLU A 59 -15.74 -31.10 23.09
N GLY A 60 -14.75 -31.89 22.67
CA GLY A 60 -14.87 -33.35 22.42
C GLY A 60 -13.51 -33.92 22.10
N ARG A 61 -13.38 -35.25 22.29
CA ARG A 61 -12.13 -35.99 22.01
C ARG A 61 -11.97 -36.35 20.55
N THR A 62 -13.07 -36.38 19.82
CA THR A 62 -13.13 -36.72 18.39
C THR A 62 -13.86 -35.62 17.61
N GLY A 63 -13.63 -35.53 16.30
CA GLY A 63 -14.37 -34.60 15.44
C GLY A 63 -15.88 -34.84 15.47
N PHE A 64 -16.32 -36.11 15.67
CA PHE A 64 -17.73 -36.46 15.82
C PHE A 64 -18.33 -35.91 17.10
N GLU A 65 -17.62 -36.03 18.23
CA GLU A 65 -18.06 -35.47 19.52
C GLU A 65 -18.17 -33.95 19.46
N ILE A 66 -17.15 -33.26 18.88
CA ILE A 66 -17.18 -31.80 18.68
C ILE A 66 -18.38 -31.40 17.82
N SER A 67 -18.59 -32.06 16.69
CA SER A 67 -19.72 -31.77 15.80
C SER A 67 -21.07 -32.01 16.51
N SER A 68 -21.18 -33.08 17.32
CA SER A 68 -22.37 -33.36 18.11
C SER A 68 -22.61 -32.29 19.17
N ALA A 69 -21.57 -31.83 19.87
CA ALA A 69 -21.67 -30.75 20.83
C ALA A 69 -22.10 -29.43 20.19
N ILE A 70 -21.48 -29.06 19.06
CA ILE A 70 -21.88 -27.88 18.26
C ILE A 70 -23.36 -27.94 17.85
N MET A 71 -23.84 -29.09 17.49
CA MET A 71 -25.23 -29.28 17.02
C MET A 71 -26.26 -29.25 18.14
N ARG A 72 -25.93 -29.76 19.36
CA ARG A 72 -26.90 -30.11 20.38
C ARG A 72 -26.71 -29.43 21.72
N GLU A 73 -25.46 -29.07 22.10
CA GLU A 73 -25.19 -28.56 23.43
C GLU A 73 -25.32 -27.03 23.51
N ILE A 74 -25.64 -26.57 24.71
CA ILE A 74 -25.62 -25.14 25.06
C ILE A 74 -24.26 -24.85 25.69
N PRO A 75 -23.57 -23.76 25.29
CA PRO A 75 -22.28 -23.43 25.91
C PRO A 75 -22.43 -23.14 27.38
N ASN A 76 -21.46 -23.57 28.18
CA ASN A 76 -21.46 -23.34 29.62
C ASN A 76 -21.49 -21.84 29.97
N PRO A 77 -22.30 -21.40 30.94
CA PRO A 77 -22.35 -20.00 31.33
C PRO A 77 -20.97 -19.48 31.78
N LEU A 78 -20.63 -18.27 31.37
CA LEU A 78 -19.45 -17.56 31.83
C LEU A 78 -19.82 -16.75 33.07
N GLY A 79 -19.20 -17.11 34.20
CA GLY A 79 -19.35 -16.39 35.50
C GLY A 79 -18.33 -15.24 35.62
N PRO A 80 -18.31 -14.55 36.79
CA PRO A 80 -17.31 -13.53 37.08
C PRO A 80 -15.88 -14.02 36.82
N PRO A 81 -14.98 -13.21 36.25
CA PRO A 81 -15.10 -11.75 36.04
C PRO A 81 -15.74 -11.31 34.71
N VAL A 82 -16.37 -12.21 33.96
CA VAL A 82 -16.96 -11.87 32.65
C VAL A 82 -18.23 -11.03 32.86
N PRO A 83 -18.33 -9.82 32.24
CA PRO A 83 -19.53 -8.99 32.36
C PRO A 83 -20.79 -9.69 31.82
N PRO A 84 -21.94 -9.64 32.53
CA PRO A 84 -23.16 -10.29 32.06
C PRO A 84 -23.61 -9.86 30.68
N GLY A 85 -23.38 -8.60 30.31
CA GLY A 85 -23.67 -8.08 28.97
C GLY A 85 -22.81 -8.73 27.87
N LEU A 86 -21.54 -9.02 28.13
CA LEU A 86 -20.67 -9.74 27.21
C LEU A 86 -21.13 -11.18 27.03
N TRP A 87 -21.53 -11.85 28.15
CA TRP A 87 -22.08 -13.18 28.07
C TRP A 87 -23.36 -13.24 27.22
N ALA A 88 -24.28 -12.29 27.39
CA ALA A 88 -25.49 -12.21 26.59
C ALA A 88 -25.21 -12.07 25.06
N ILE A 89 -24.17 -11.30 24.71
CA ILE A 89 -23.74 -11.17 23.31
C ILE A 89 -23.22 -12.50 22.77
N ILE A 90 -22.35 -13.17 23.54
CA ILE A 90 -21.78 -14.48 23.17
C ILE A 90 -22.91 -15.51 22.99
N GLN A 91 -23.85 -15.60 23.93
CA GLN A 91 -24.98 -16.50 23.82
C GLN A 91 -25.79 -16.28 22.55
N ARG A 92 -26.08 -15.02 22.23
CA ARG A 92 -26.83 -14.70 21.00
C ARG A 92 -26.07 -15.05 19.72
N CYS A 93 -24.77 -14.86 19.69
CA CYS A 93 -23.93 -15.32 18.57
C CYS A 93 -23.95 -16.85 18.44
N LEU A 94 -23.94 -17.58 19.55
CA LEU A 94 -23.89 -19.04 19.60
C LEU A 94 -25.30 -19.71 19.61
N THR A 95 -26.34 -18.97 19.19
CA THR A 95 -27.66 -19.54 18.98
C THR A 95 -27.64 -20.47 17.77
N LYS A 96 -28.21 -21.68 17.89
CA LYS A 96 -28.14 -22.73 16.86
C LYS A 96 -28.81 -22.30 15.55
N GLU A 97 -29.93 -21.61 15.65
CA GLU A 97 -30.74 -21.14 14.53
C GLU A 97 -30.24 -19.78 14.01
N PRO A 98 -29.73 -19.67 12.76
CA PRO A 98 -29.20 -18.42 12.22
C PRO A 98 -30.13 -17.20 12.30
N PRO A 99 -31.45 -17.32 12.12
CA PRO A 99 -32.36 -16.18 12.24
C PRO A 99 -32.45 -15.57 13.65
N LEU A 100 -32.09 -16.33 14.70
CA LEU A 100 -32.13 -15.86 16.09
C LEU A 100 -30.80 -15.22 16.53
N ARG A 101 -29.74 -15.34 15.74
CA ARG A 101 -28.47 -14.66 15.98
C ARG A 101 -28.58 -13.16 15.66
N TYR A 102 -27.51 -12.43 15.87
CA TYR A 102 -27.37 -11.12 15.23
C TYR A 102 -27.43 -11.30 13.71
N GLN A 103 -28.08 -10.36 13.04
CA GLN A 103 -28.21 -10.43 11.58
C GLN A 103 -27.11 -9.68 10.85
N ARG A 104 -26.36 -8.82 11.55
CA ARG A 104 -25.25 -8.03 11.00
C ARG A 104 -24.16 -7.84 12.03
N ALA A 105 -22.90 -7.81 11.61
CA ALA A 105 -21.76 -7.57 12.51
C ALA A 105 -21.84 -6.22 13.24
N GLY A 106 -22.43 -5.19 12.63
CA GLY A 106 -22.68 -3.89 13.28
C GLY A 106 -23.60 -3.97 14.50
N GLU A 107 -24.52 -4.93 14.54
CA GLU A 107 -25.36 -5.16 15.73
C GLU A 107 -24.52 -5.71 16.89
N VAL A 108 -23.57 -6.61 16.59
CA VAL A 108 -22.64 -7.13 17.60
C VAL A 108 -21.71 -6.03 18.10
N GLN A 109 -21.19 -5.20 17.19
CA GLN A 109 -20.35 -4.06 17.54
C GLN A 109 -21.08 -3.10 18.48
N ALA A 110 -22.30 -2.68 18.14
CA ALA A 110 -23.10 -1.78 18.96
C ALA A 110 -23.39 -2.38 20.36
N ALA A 111 -23.66 -3.69 20.42
CA ALA A 111 -23.86 -4.39 21.69
C ALA A 111 -22.60 -4.43 22.55
N LEU A 112 -21.42 -4.68 21.95
CA LEU A 112 -20.13 -4.64 22.64
C LEU A 112 -19.78 -3.25 23.15
N GLU A 113 -20.02 -2.21 22.38
CA GLU A 113 -19.85 -0.80 22.77
C GLU A 113 -20.75 -0.43 23.96
N ALA A 114 -21.98 -0.92 23.98
CA ALA A 114 -22.90 -0.71 25.10
C ALA A 114 -22.40 -1.39 26.39
N VAL A 115 -21.85 -2.60 26.30
CA VAL A 115 -21.24 -3.30 27.45
C VAL A 115 -20.02 -2.56 27.96
N GLN A 116 -19.15 -2.10 27.08
CA GLN A 116 -17.97 -1.31 27.43
C GLN A 116 -18.37 -0.02 28.16
N SER A 117 -19.38 0.68 27.67
CA SER A 117 -19.90 1.91 28.29
C SER A 117 -20.47 1.66 29.67
N ALA A 118 -21.21 0.55 29.89
CA ALA A 118 -21.78 0.16 31.17
C ALA A 118 -20.71 -0.24 32.20
N ALA A 119 -19.62 -0.88 31.76
CA ALA A 119 -18.50 -1.28 32.64
C ALA A 119 -17.73 -0.05 33.17
N ILE A 120 -17.68 1.05 32.43
CA ILE A 120 -17.02 2.30 32.84
C ILE A 120 -17.85 3.03 33.92
N VAL A 121 -19.18 2.88 33.93
CA VAL A 121 -20.09 3.53 34.88
C VAL A 121 -20.11 2.83 36.27
N SER A 122 -19.71 1.57 36.33
CA SER A 122 -19.82 0.75 37.58
C SER A 122 -18.63 0.86 38.53
N THR A 123 -17.62 1.68 38.30
CA THR A 123 -16.39 1.74 39.10
C THR A 123 -16.34 2.85 40.16
N ASP A 124 -17.36 3.73 40.24
CA ASP A 124 -17.42 4.74 41.33
C ASP A 124 -18.86 5.01 41.79
N PRO A 125 -19.26 4.49 42.98
CA PRO A 125 -20.62 4.67 43.53
C PRO A 125 -20.90 6.07 44.12
N SER A 126 -19.94 6.99 44.13
CA SER A 126 -20.06 8.29 44.81
C SER A 126 -20.04 9.49 43.87
N ALA A 127 -19.98 9.31 42.57
CA ALA A 127 -19.97 10.42 41.60
C ALA A 127 -21.37 10.81 41.15
N ASP A 128 -21.76 12.05 41.40
CA ASP A 128 -22.93 12.74 40.86
C ASP A 128 -22.97 12.53 39.31
N PRO A 129 -24.08 12.07 38.71
CA PRO A 129 -24.20 11.92 37.27
C PRO A 129 -24.28 13.29 36.59
N GLY A 130 -23.15 13.95 36.42
CA GLY A 130 -23.02 15.06 35.48
C GLY A 130 -23.36 14.60 34.05
N PRO A 131 -23.66 15.53 33.11
CA PRO A 131 -24.08 15.20 31.76
C PRO A 131 -23.12 14.20 31.10
N PRO A 132 -23.62 13.27 30.24
CA PRO A 132 -22.83 12.18 29.71
C PRO A 132 -21.53 12.72 29.11
N ARG A 133 -20.41 12.34 29.73
CA ARG A 133 -19.08 12.66 29.20
C ARG A 133 -18.98 11.98 27.84
N THR A 134 -19.11 12.77 26.81
CA THR A 134 -18.73 12.38 25.45
C THR A 134 -17.40 11.66 25.54
N THR A 135 -17.36 10.41 25.10
CA THR A 135 -16.14 9.61 24.97
C THR A 135 -15.08 10.55 24.39
N VAL A 136 -14.00 10.78 25.12
CA VAL A 136 -12.89 11.57 24.61
C VAL A 136 -12.32 10.77 23.46
N LEU A 137 -12.86 10.99 22.27
CA LEU A 137 -12.16 10.67 21.04
C LEU A 137 -10.80 11.32 21.21
N HIS A 138 -9.74 10.53 21.27
CA HIS A 138 -8.39 11.06 21.30
C HIS A 138 -8.32 12.12 20.23
N SER A 139 -8.23 13.39 20.61
CA SER A 139 -8.23 14.50 19.68
C SER A 139 -7.09 14.25 18.70
N VAL A 140 -7.44 14.01 17.44
CA VAL A 140 -6.46 13.79 16.37
C VAL A 140 -5.55 15.03 16.38
N ARG A 141 -4.27 14.83 16.62
CA ARG A 141 -3.30 15.92 16.53
C ARG A 141 -3.16 16.32 15.06
N HIS A 142 -3.34 17.59 14.77
CA HIS A 142 -3.14 18.14 13.44
C HIS A 142 -1.82 18.92 13.40
N ALA A 143 -0.97 18.58 12.43
CA ALA A 143 0.25 19.35 12.18
C ALA A 143 -0.10 20.75 11.64
N ARG A 144 0.59 21.79 12.12
CA ARG A 144 0.41 23.17 11.62
C ARG A 144 1.25 23.38 10.38
N VAL A 145 0.67 23.11 9.22
CA VAL A 145 1.34 23.19 7.92
C VAL A 145 1.46 24.63 7.44
N LYS A 146 2.61 24.99 6.86
CA LYS A 146 2.94 26.30 6.29
C LYS A 146 3.59 26.13 4.92
N LYS A 147 3.60 27.20 4.12
CA LYS A 147 4.37 27.27 2.89
C LYS A 147 5.85 26.95 3.15
N GLY A 148 6.46 26.14 2.27
CA GLY A 148 7.83 25.66 2.38
C GLY A 148 8.03 24.49 3.35
N ASP A 149 6.96 23.99 3.98
CA ASP A 149 7.04 22.80 4.80
C ASP A 149 7.15 21.53 3.95
N CYS A 150 7.87 20.57 4.50
CA CYS A 150 7.97 19.21 3.95
C CYS A 150 6.98 18.31 4.68
N LEU A 151 6.19 17.56 3.93
CA LEU A 151 5.22 16.60 4.45
C LEU A 151 5.64 15.17 4.10
N LEU A 152 5.38 14.24 5.03
CA LEU A 152 5.34 12.82 4.75
C LEU A 152 3.93 12.32 5.04
N LEU A 153 3.28 11.80 4.01
CA LEU A 153 2.00 11.14 4.10
C LEU A 153 2.28 9.64 4.28
N VAL A 154 1.92 9.12 5.44
CA VAL A 154 2.24 7.74 5.83
C VAL A 154 0.95 6.95 5.98
N GLY A 155 0.72 6.03 5.06
CA GLY A 155 -0.37 5.06 5.12
C GLY A 155 0.07 3.78 5.82
N THR A 156 -0.77 3.29 6.72
CA THR A 156 -0.51 2.07 7.51
C THR A 156 -1.69 1.10 7.43
N THR A 157 -1.54 -0.09 7.99
CA THR A 157 -2.63 -1.08 8.11
C THR A 157 -3.70 -0.70 9.15
N LYS A 158 -3.52 0.39 9.92
CA LYS A 158 -4.43 0.80 11.00
C LYS A 158 -4.68 2.31 11.05
N GLY A 159 -4.54 2.99 9.94
CA GLY A 159 -4.76 4.43 9.82
C GLY A 159 -3.67 5.13 9.01
N ALA A 160 -3.81 6.45 8.88
CA ALA A 160 -2.84 7.30 8.22
C ALA A 160 -2.23 8.32 9.18
N PHE A 161 -1.04 8.80 8.84
CA PHE A 161 -0.34 9.86 9.56
C PHE A 161 0.15 10.91 8.57
N ILE A 162 0.13 12.17 8.98
CA ILE A 162 0.72 13.29 8.25
C ILE A 162 1.82 13.87 9.12
N LEU A 163 3.07 13.63 8.71
CA LEU A 163 4.21 14.21 9.39
C LEU A 163 4.59 15.51 8.68
N ARG A 164 4.89 16.52 9.45
CA ARG A 164 5.29 17.86 8.97
C ARG A 164 6.66 18.24 9.51
N SER A 165 7.51 18.77 8.66
CA SER A 165 8.77 19.41 9.04
C SER A 165 8.98 20.69 8.23
N SER A 166 9.87 21.57 8.68
CA SER A 166 10.40 22.63 7.81
C SER A 166 11.29 22.01 6.71
N ALA A 167 11.66 22.79 5.69
CA ALA A 167 12.59 22.36 4.65
C ALA A 167 13.95 21.84 5.19
N ARG A 168 14.32 22.17 6.42
CA ARG A 168 15.52 21.62 7.07
C ARG A 168 15.36 20.17 7.53
N ARG A 169 14.11 19.64 7.65
CA ARG A 169 13.77 18.24 7.97
C ARG A 169 14.38 17.68 9.27
N LYS A 170 14.77 18.57 10.21
CA LYS A 170 15.44 18.20 11.47
C LYS A 170 14.49 17.66 12.54
N ARG A 171 13.24 18.10 12.53
CA ARG A 171 12.20 17.70 13.50
C ARG A 171 10.88 17.51 12.77
N TRP A 172 10.17 16.44 13.14
CA TRP A 172 8.89 16.08 12.56
C TRP A 172 7.78 16.21 13.60
N GLU A 173 6.76 16.98 13.27
CA GLU A 173 5.49 16.99 14.00
C GLU A 173 4.61 15.91 13.41
N VAL A 174 3.98 15.09 14.28
CA VAL A 174 3.16 13.95 13.86
C VAL A 174 1.70 14.30 14.05
N GLY A 175 0.94 14.31 12.96
CA GLY A 175 -0.52 14.37 12.95
C GLY A 175 -1.11 12.98 12.69
N GLY A 176 -2.26 12.69 13.31
CA GLY A 176 -2.93 11.41 13.23
C GLY A 176 -2.95 10.64 14.56
N PRO A 177 -3.34 9.33 14.54
CA PRO A 177 -3.80 8.59 13.36
C PRO A 177 -5.15 9.10 12.83
N TYR A 178 -5.22 9.25 11.50
CA TYR A 178 -6.48 9.45 10.78
C TYR A 178 -7.05 8.09 10.40
N PHE A 179 -8.37 7.95 10.29
CA PHE A 179 -9.03 6.71 9.86
C PHE A 179 -8.68 5.50 10.74
N HIS A 180 -8.83 5.64 12.05
CA HIS A 180 -8.54 4.59 13.03
C HIS A 180 -9.06 3.21 12.60
N GLY A 181 -8.19 2.22 12.60
CA GLY A 181 -8.53 0.85 12.27
C GLY A 181 -8.61 0.53 10.77
N HIS A 182 -8.67 1.52 9.89
CA HIS A 182 -8.71 1.32 8.43
C HIS A 182 -7.29 1.13 7.87
N SER A 183 -7.15 0.26 6.88
CA SER A 183 -5.91 0.20 6.09
C SER A 183 -5.89 1.34 5.08
N VAL A 184 -4.73 2.01 4.95
CA VAL A 184 -4.51 3.13 4.02
C VAL A 184 -3.35 2.77 3.10
N TYR A 185 -3.66 2.16 1.94
CA TYR A 185 -2.67 1.66 0.99
C TYR A 185 -2.13 2.72 0.03
N ALA A 186 -2.91 3.77 -0.25
CA ALA A 186 -2.51 4.82 -1.17
C ALA A 186 -2.84 6.20 -0.59
N MET A 187 -1.88 7.12 -0.72
CA MET A 187 -2.03 8.54 -0.44
C MET A 187 -1.38 9.35 -1.56
N ALA A 188 -1.91 10.55 -1.82
CA ALA A 188 -1.33 11.49 -2.76
C ALA A 188 -1.54 12.92 -2.25
N TYR A 189 -0.60 13.82 -2.57
CA TYR A 189 -0.74 15.26 -2.36
C TYR A 189 -0.85 15.95 -3.70
N ASP A 190 -1.88 16.75 -3.89
CA ASP A 190 -2.18 17.46 -5.11
C ASP A 190 -2.18 18.98 -4.84
N ASP A 191 -1.25 19.69 -5.45
CA ASP A 191 -1.10 21.13 -5.39
C ASP A 191 -1.38 21.81 -6.75
N ARG A 192 -1.81 21.04 -7.75
CA ARG A 192 -2.15 21.54 -9.08
C ARG A 192 -3.32 22.50 -9.00
N GLY A 193 -3.29 23.54 -9.82
CA GLY A 193 -4.33 24.58 -9.82
C GLY A 193 -4.35 25.46 -8.57
N GLY A 194 -3.28 25.44 -7.75
CA GLY A 194 -3.14 26.27 -6.54
C GLY A 194 -3.97 25.80 -5.34
N GLN A 195 -4.51 24.59 -5.39
CA GLN A 195 -5.19 23.94 -4.27
C GLN A 195 -4.22 23.03 -3.51
N HIS A 196 -4.51 22.79 -2.24
CA HIS A 196 -3.76 21.84 -1.42
C HIS A 196 -4.70 20.69 -1.03
N ARG A 197 -4.66 19.61 -1.77
CA ARG A 197 -5.54 18.47 -1.51
C ARG A 197 -4.73 17.21 -1.20
N ILE A 198 -5.06 16.55 -0.10
CA ILE A 198 -4.51 15.24 0.24
C ILE A 198 -5.59 14.20 -0.07
N TRP A 199 -5.23 13.20 -0.84
CA TRP A 199 -6.04 12.03 -1.13
C TRP A 199 -5.59 10.85 -0.27
N ALA A 200 -6.54 10.02 0.18
CA ALA A 200 -6.27 8.79 0.91
C ALA A 200 -7.29 7.70 0.53
N SER A 201 -6.79 6.51 0.23
CA SER A 201 -7.63 5.32 0.16
C SER A 201 -7.83 4.76 1.55
N THR A 202 -9.07 4.45 1.94
CA THR A 202 -9.35 3.83 3.23
C THR A 202 -10.10 2.52 2.99
N ALA A 203 -9.52 1.41 3.45
CA ALA A 203 -10.13 0.10 3.33
C ALA A 203 -10.47 -0.45 4.73
N SER A 204 -11.68 -0.96 4.88
CA SER A 204 -12.17 -1.57 6.11
C SER A 204 -13.04 -2.79 5.76
N TYR A 205 -13.55 -3.48 6.76
CA TYR A 205 -14.54 -4.54 6.56
C TYR A 205 -15.78 -4.06 5.78
N TRP A 206 -16.14 -2.78 5.90
CA TRP A 206 -17.31 -2.17 5.26
C TRP A 206 -17.09 -1.71 3.83
N GLY A 207 -15.89 -1.93 3.30
CA GLY A 207 -15.51 -1.55 1.94
C GLY A 207 -14.38 -0.55 1.86
N THR A 208 -14.12 -0.12 0.63
CA THR A 208 -13.02 0.77 0.29
C THR A 208 -13.57 2.11 -0.20
N LEU A 209 -13.06 3.20 0.38
CA LEU A 209 -13.42 4.57 0.03
C LEU A 209 -12.18 5.36 -0.38
N LEU A 210 -12.36 6.26 -1.33
CA LEU A 210 -11.42 7.34 -1.61
C LEU A 210 -11.89 8.60 -0.89
N ARG A 211 -11.02 9.19 -0.09
CA ARG A 211 -11.27 10.40 0.71
C ARG A 211 -10.30 11.50 0.35
N SER A 212 -10.72 12.75 0.55
CA SER A 212 -9.86 13.92 0.37
C SER A 212 -9.95 14.88 1.54
N SER A 213 -8.87 15.66 1.73
CA SER A 213 -8.78 16.76 2.68
C SER A 213 -8.12 17.95 2.00
N GLU A 214 -8.70 19.15 2.17
CA GLU A 214 -8.16 20.41 1.63
C GLU A 214 -7.51 21.29 2.74
N ASP A 215 -7.47 20.79 3.97
CA ASP A 215 -7.00 21.49 5.16
C ASP A 215 -5.92 20.71 5.93
N PHE A 216 -5.15 19.90 5.19
CA PHE A 216 -4.06 19.08 5.73
C PHE A 216 -4.50 18.07 6.82
N GLY A 217 -5.67 17.47 6.62
CA GLY A 217 -6.19 16.41 7.46
C GLY A 217 -7.05 16.89 8.64
N LYS A 218 -7.36 18.19 8.77
CA LYS A 218 -8.27 18.66 9.83
C LYS A 218 -9.69 18.16 9.58
N SER A 219 -10.12 18.16 8.32
CA SER A 219 -11.36 17.55 7.87
C SER A 219 -11.13 16.64 6.67
N TRP A 220 -11.98 15.62 6.53
CA TRP A 220 -11.93 14.65 5.44
C TRP A 220 -13.31 14.44 4.86
N THR A 221 -13.38 14.29 3.55
CA THR A 221 -14.63 13.89 2.89
C THR A 221 -15.09 12.53 3.41
N ASN A 222 -16.40 12.36 3.55
CA ASN A 222 -17.01 11.10 3.94
C ASN A 222 -18.12 10.75 2.96
N PRO A 223 -17.80 10.22 1.76
CA PRO A 223 -18.79 9.93 0.75
C PRO A 223 -19.75 8.84 1.24
N GLN A 224 -21.06 9.07 1.06
CA GLN A 224 -22.12 8.10 1.42
C GLN A 224 -22.06 6.82 0.58
N GLN A 225 -21.52 6.93 -0.63
CA GLN A 225 -21.28 5.81 -1.54
C GLN A 225 -19.83 5.86 -2.02
N ALA A 226 -19.22 4.68 -2.24
CA ALA A 226 -17.88 4.62 -2.80
C ALA A 226 -17.85 5.34 -4.16
N PRO A 227 -17.01 6.39 -4.31
CA PRO A 227 -16.92 7.11 -5.59
C PRO A 227 -16.37 6.23 -6.71
N ILE A 228 -15.47 5.30 -6.36
CA ILE A 228 -14.92 4.30 -7.29
C ILE A 228 -15.66 3.00 -7.09
N ARG A 229 -16.33 2.52 -8.15
CA ARG A 229 -17.03 1.23 -8.17
C ARG A 229 -17.07 0.66 -9.57
N PHE A 230 -16.98 -0.64 -9.65
CA PHE A 230 -17.14 -1.33 -10.92
C PHE A 230 -18.57 -1.19 -11.43
N PRO A 231 -18.77 -1.00 -12.73
CA PRO A 231 -20.09 -1.09 -13.35
C PRO A 231 -20.75 -2.45 -13.10
N SER A 232 -22.09 -2.47 -12.97
CA SER A 232 -22.84 -3.69 -12.63
C SER A 232 -22.69 -4.82 -13.66
N ASP A 233 -22.45 -4.49 -14.92
CA ASP A 233 -22.22 -5.44 -16.00
C ASP A 233 -20.91 -6.24 -15.88
N THR A 234 -19.99 -5.79 -15.02
CA THR A 234 -18.68 -6.46 -14.82
C THR A 234 -18.74 -7.64 -13.86
N GLY A 235 -19.75 -7.71 -12.99
CA GLY A 235 -19.84 -8.70 -11.92
C GLY A 235 -18.70 -8.64 -10.88
N VAL A 236 -17.93 -7.53 -10.85
CA VAL A 236 -16.74 -7.35 -9.99
C VAL A 236 -17.02 -6.32 -8.90
N SER A 237 -16.49 -6.57 -7.70
CA SER A 237 -16.56 -5.63 -6.58
C SER A 237 -15.17 -5.08 -6.24
N LEU A 238 -15.11 -3.79 -5.88
CA LEU A 238 -13.89 -3.13 -5.45
C LEU A 238 -13.42 -3.69 -4.10
N LYS A 239 -12.19 -4.20 -4.06
CA LYS A 239 -11.57 -4.72 -2.84
C LYS A 239 -10.63 -3.68 -2.21
N ASN A 240 -9.75 -3.07 -3.03
CA ASN A 240 -8.78 -2.10 -2.52
C ASN A 240 -8.38 -1.08 -3.61
N ILE A 241 -7.91 0.10 -3.18
CA ILE A 241 -7.25 1.09 -4.03
C ILE A 241 -5.76 1.05 -3.69
N TRP A 242 -4.94 0.65 -4.65
CA TRP A 242 -3.51 0.44 -4.47
C TRP A 242 -2.66 1.65 -4.84
N GLN A 243 -3.13 2.48 -5.78
CA GLN A 243 -2.44 3.70 -6.15
C GLN A 243 -3.43 4.80 -6.53
N ILE A 244 -3.07 6.03 -6.17
CA ILE A 244 -3.68 7.27 -6.63
C ILE A 244 -2.60 8.00 -7.41
N ALA A 245 -2.81 8.21 -8.70
CA ALA A 245 -1.92 8.97 -9.56
C ALA A 245 -2.59 10.27 -9.99
N LEU A 246 -1.86 11.36 -9.88
CA LEU A 246 -2.31 12.67 -10.37
C LEU A 246 -2.13 12.72 -11.88
N GLY A 247 -3.05 13.36 -12.59
CA GLY A 247 -2.90 13.71 -14.00
C GLY A 247 -1.68 14.63 -14.21
N ARG A 248 -1.44 15.01 -15.44
CA ARG A 248 -0.34 15.92 -15.78
C ARG A 248 -0.58 17.33 -15.21
N PRO A 249 0.45 18.17 -15.08
CA PRO A 249 0.29 19.55 -14.60
C PRO A 249 -0.76 20.35 -15.39
N GLU A 250 -0.86 20.10 -16.69
CA GLU A 250 -1.79 20.76 -17.62
C GLU A 250 -3.24 20.22 -17.49
N GLU A 251 -3.42 19.10 -16.77
CA GLU A 251 -4.70 18.42 -16.55
C GLU A 251 -5.05 18.38 -15.04
N PRO A 252 -5.26 19.53 -14.38
CA PRO A 252 -5.38 19.60 -12.91
C PRO A 252 -6.59 18.82 -12.36
N ASN A 253 -7.61 18.59 -13.19
CA ASN A 253 -8.82 17.88 -12.80
C ASN A 253 -8.74 16.35 -13.05
N VAL A 254 -7.66 15.87 -13.69
CA VAL A 254 -7.50 14.45 -14.02
C VAL A 254 -6.80 13.70 -12.89
N LEU A 255 -7.37 12.56 -12.54
CA LEU A 255 -6.84 11.61 -11.55
C LEU A 255 -7.01 10.18 -12.07
N TYR A 256 -6.12 9.30 -11.64
CA TYR A 256 -6.21 7.87 -11.92
C TYR A 256 -6.13 7.07 -10.62
N CYS A 257 -6.86 5.96 -10.55
CA CYS A 257 -6.74 4.99 -9.46
C CYS A 257 -6.51 3.58 -10.00
N GLY A 258 -5.45 2.96 -9.49
CA GLY A 258 -5.20 1.54 -9.68
C GLY A 258 -5.79 0.74 -8.52
N VAL A 259 -6.55 -0.29 -8.85
CA VAL A 259 -7.37 -1.02 -7.86
C VAL A 259 -7.14 -2.53 -7.86
N GLU A 260 -7.75 -3.19 -6.89
CA GLU A 260 -7.91 -4.64 -6.79
C GLU A 260 -9.41 -4.98 -6.74
N PRO A 261 -9.88 -5.94 -7.54
CA PRO A 261 -9.18 -6.66 -8.61
C PRO A 261 -8.68 -5.73 -9.72
N ALA A 262 -7.54 -6.09 -10.35
CA ALA A 262 -6.80 -5.22 -11.24
C ALA A 262 -7.67 -4.52 -12.28
N ALA A 263 -7.71 -3.20 -12.17
CA ALA A 263 -8.37 -2.29 -13.10
C ALA A 263 -7.82 -0.86 -12.90
N LEU A 264 -7.98 -0.05 -13.93
CA LEU A 264 -7.67 1.37 -13.92
C LEU A 264 -8.97 2.18 -13.96
N PHE A 265 -9.10 3.13 -13.06
CA PHE A 265 -10.17 4.12 -13.08
C PHE A 265 -9.61 5.51 -13.34
N GLU A 266 -10.34 6.31 -14.07
CA GLU A 266 -10.03 7.69 -14.40
C GLU A 266 -11.15 8.63 -13.88
N SER A 267 -10.73 9.77 -13.35
CA SER A 267 -11.61 10.93 -13.07
C SER A 267 -11.11 12.11 -13.88
N ARG A 268 -12.03 12.93 -14.42
CA ARG A 268 -11.76 14.17 -15.15
C ARG A 268 -12.38 15.41 -14.50
N ASP A 269 -12.95 15.24 -13.31
CA ASP A 269 -13.71 16.25 -12.56
C ASP A 269 -13.19 16.40 -11.11
N SER A 270 -11.89 16.29 -10.91
CA SER A 270 -11.26 16.37 -9.60
C SER A 270 -11.76 15.32 -8.60
N GLY A 271 -12.01 14.09 -9.06
CA GLY A 271 -12.37 12.96 -8.22
C GLY A 271 -13.86 12.86 -7.83
N GLN A 272 -14.75 13.69 -8.42
CA GLN A 272 -16.18 13.62 -8.14
C GLN A 272 -16.81 12.38 -8.78
N THR A 273 -16.47 12.11 -10.05
CA THR A 273 -16.91 10.89 -10.75
C THR A 273 -15.71 10.10 -11.28
N TRP A 274 -15.91 8.79 -11.41
CA TRP A 274 -14.87 7.85 -11.83
C TRP A 274 -15.40 6.91 -12.91
N THR A 275 -14.62 6.76 -13.95
CA THR A 275 -14.93 5.89 -15.09
C THR A 275 -13.91 4.76 -15.17
N LEU A 276 -14.38 3.52 -15.37
CA LEU A 276 -13.54 2.37 -15.63
C LEU A 276 -12.89 2.49 -17.01
N VAL A 277 -11.57 2.37 -17.08
CA VAL A 277 -10.83 2.36 -18.35
C VAL A 277 -11.03 1.00 -19.03
N ARG A 278 -12.05 0.93 -19.89
CA ARG A 278 -12.49 -0.31 -20.55
C ARG A 278 -11.39 -0.94 -21.41
N GLY A 279 -10.59 -0.15 -22.12
CA GLY A 279 -9.52 -0.69 -22.96
C GLY A 279 -8.55 -1.62 -22.23
N LEU A 280 -8.30 -1.37 -20.93
CA LEU A 280 -7.51 -2.27 -20.09
C LEU A 280 -8.37 -3.38 -19.45
N PHE A 281 -9.57 -3.02 -18.98
CA PHE A 281 -10.43 -3.96 -18.29
C PHE A 281 -10.92 -5.09 -19.20
N ASP A 282 -11.25 -4.77 -20.45
CA ASP A 282 -11.74 -5.73 -21.45
C ASP A 282 -10.59 -6.34 -22.28
N HIS A 283 -9.32 -6.15 -21.87
CA HIS A 283 -8.15 -6.69 -22.55
C HIS A 283 -8.20 -8.23 -22.60
N PRO A 284 -7.89 -8.86 -23.75
CA PRO A 284 -7.97 -10.34 -23.92
C PRO A 284 -7.11 -11.14 -22.94
N HIS A 285 -6.05 -10.56 -22.40
CA HIS A 285 -5.21 -11.23 -21.39
C HIS A 285 -5.84 -11.27 -20.00
N ARG A 286 -6.75 -10.34 -19.67
CA ARG A 286 -7.28 -10.18 -18.32
C ARG A 286 -7.90 -11.45 -17.71
N PRO A 287 -8.70 -12.25 -18.43
CA PRO A 287 -9.25 -13.50 -17.89
C PRO A 287 -8.17 -14.55 -17.53
N ARG A 288 -6.95 -14.34 -18.02
CA ARG A 288 -5.80 -15.26 -17.81
C ARG A 288 -4.81 -14.71 -16.77
N TRP A 289 -5.04 -13.52 -16.19
CA TRP A 289 -4.24 -13.02 -15.08
C TRP A 289 -4.57 -13.83 -13.83
N VAL A 290 -3.56 -14.44 -13.24
CA VAL A 290 -3.72 -15.27 -12.04
C VAL A 290 -3.23 -14.47 -10.82
N PRO A 291 -4.05 -14.31 -9.76
CA PRO A 291 -3.59 -13.60 -8.57
C PRO A 291 -2.42 -14.33 -7.92
N GLY A 292 -1.37 -13.57 -7.54
CA GLY A 292 -0.33 -14.05 -6.65
C GLY A 292 -0.76 -13.95 -5.18
N ASN A 293 0.13 -14.31 -4.23
CA ASN A 293 -0.12 -14.21 -2.79
C ASN A 293 -0.49 -12.80 -2.30
N GLY A 294 -0.15 -11.76 -3.06
CA GLY A 294 -0.51 -10.35 -2.78
C GLY A 294 -1.81 -9.88 -3.44
N GLY A 295 -2.58 -10.77 -4.07
CA GLY A 295 -3.77 -10.45 -4.85
C GLY A 295 -3.45 -10.05 -6.30
N LEU A 296 -4.51 -9.78 -7.06
CA LEU A 296 -4.42 -9.27 -8.44
C LEU A 296 -4.68 -7.75 -8.38
N ALA A 297 -3.63 -6.96 -8.27
CA ALA A 297 -3.70 -5.52 -8.08
C ALA A 297 -3.01 -4.74 -9.20
N LEU A 298 -3.65 -3.66 -9.66
CA LEU A 298 -2.99 -2.62 -10.43
C LEU A 298 -2.40 -1.62 -9.44
N HIS A 299 -1.09 -1.64 -9.26
CA HIS A 299 -0.41 -0.93 -8.17
C HIS A 299 0.58 0.15 -8.62
N THR A 300 0.87 0.26 -9.92
CA THR A 300 1.71 1.35 -10.43
C THR A 300 1.12 1.92 -11.72
N ILE A 301 1.02 3.24 -11.77
CA ILE A 301 0.56 4.04 -12.90
C ILE A 301 1.64 5.08 -13.17
N LEU A 302 2.18 5.11 -14.38
CA LEU A 302 3.13 6.13 -14.83
C LEU A 302 2.55 6.85 -16.04
N LEU A 303 2.53 8.17 -15.99
CA LEU A 303 2.14 9.04 -17.09
C LEU A 303 3.42 9.55 -17.77
N ASP A 304 3.53 9.38 -19.08
CA ASP A 304 4.66 9.94 -19.82
C ASP A 304 4.55 11.48 -19.84
N PRO A 305 5.54 12.21 -19.35
CA PRO A 305 5.49 13.68 -19.32
C PRO A 305 5.65 14.33 -20.68
N ALA A 306 6.18 13.60 -21.68
CA ALA A 306 6.42 14.09 -23.03
C ALA A 306 5.33 13.70 -24.04
N ASP A 307 4.48 12.73 -23.69
CA ASP A 307 3.42 12.21 -24.57
C ASP A 307 2.14 11.97 -23.76
N ASN A 308 1.14 12.82 -23.97
CA ASN A 308 -0.12 12.77 -23.23
C ASN A 308 -1.00 11.56 -23.57
N GLN A 309 -0.68 10.80 -24.60
CA GLN A 309 -1.36 9.56 -24.96
C GLN A 309 -0.69 8.33 -24.35
N ARG A 310 0.54 8.47 -23.82
CA ARG A 310 1.30 7.32 -23.30
C ARG A 310 1.18 7.20 -21.80
N MET A 311 0.81 6.02 -21.36
CA MET A 311 0.79 5.61 -19.96
C MET A 311 1.30 4.18 -19.82
N TYR A 312 1.81 3.87 -18.63
CA TYR A 312 2.21 2.52 -18.23
C TYR A 312 1.47 2.12 -16.96
N VAL A 313 1.09 0.87 -16.88
CA VAL A 313 0.57 0.27 -15.64
C VAL A 313 1.32 -1.02 -15.33
N ALA A 314 1.50 -1.28 -14.03
CA ALA A 314 2.04 -2.55 -13.56
C ALA A 314 1.00 -3.27 -12.70
N ILE A 315 0.82 -4.55 -13.00
CA ILE A 315 -0.19 -5.43 -12.42
C ILE A 315 0.51 -6.61 -11.76
N SER A 316 0.23 -6.86 -10.48
CA SER A 316 0.71 -8.06 -9.78
C SER A 316 0.24 -9.31 -10.53
N ALA A 317 1.19 -10.16 -10.96
CA ALA A 317 0.94 -11.36 -11.74
C ALA A 317 0.18 -11.13 -13.08
N GLY A 318 0.19 -9.89 -13.59
CA GLY A 318 -0.31 -9.52 -14.91
C GLY A 318 0.80 -9.01 -15.84
N GLY A 319 1.83 -8.38 -15.25
CA GLY A 319 2.93 -7.76 -16.00
C GLY A 319 2.77 -6.26 -16.18
N VAL A 320 3.55 -5.69 -17.09
CA VAL A 320 3.51 -4.29 -17.51
C VAL A 320 2.67 -4.16 -18.77
N TYR A 321 1.82 -3.15 -18.81
CA TYR A 321 1.05 -2.76 -20.00
C TYR A 321 1.29 -1.30 -20.32
N ARG A 322 1.34 -0.97 -21.62
CA ARG A 322 1.48 0.38 -22.16
C ARG A 322 0.29 0.71 -23.06
N THR A 323 -0.21 1.92 -22.94
CA THR A 323 -1.08 2.55 -23.94
C THR A 323 -0.30 3.65 -24.66
N SER A 324 -0.65 3.93 -25.91
CA SER A 324 -0.15 5.06 -26.71
C SER A 324 -1.30 5.84 -27.36
N ASP A 325 -2.52 5.65 -26.86
CA ASP A 325 -3.75 6.26 -27.38
C ASP A 325 -4.69 6.76 -26.26
N GLY A 326 -4.11 7.09 -25.10
CA GLY A 326 -4.86 7.61 -23.96
C GLY A 326 -5.72 6.59 -23.24
N GLY A 327 -5.36 5.31 -23.30
CA GLY A 327 -6.04 4.23 -22.56
C GLY A 327 -7.13 3.50 -23.36
N ARG A 328 -7.29 3.79 -24.66
CA ARG A 328 -8.27 3.09 -25.50
C ARG A 328 -7.83 1.66 -25.81
N THR A 329 -6.53 1.48 -26.09
CA THR A 329 -5.93 0.16 -26.28
C THR A 329 -4.67 0.01 -25.44
N TRP A 330 -4.31 -1.23 -25.11
CA TRP A 330 -3.17 -1.56 -24.27
C TRP A 330 -2.39 -2.73 -24.86
N THR A 331 -1.07 -2.71 -24.70
CA THR A 331 -0.18 -3.78 -25.14
C THR A 331 0.72 -4.23 -24.01
N ALA A 332 0.94 -5.53 -23.90
CA ALA A 332 1.87 -6.09 -22.91
C ALA A 332 3.31 -5.70 -23.26
N GLN A 333 4.09 -5.29 -22.25
CA GLN A 333 5.45 -4.79 -22.39
C GLN A 333 6.39 -5.56 -21.45
N ASN A 334 6.58 -6.86 -21.69
CA ASN A 334 7.26 -7.75 -20.76
C ASN A 334 8.44 -8.51 -21.38
N ARG A 335 8.85 -8.19 -22.61
CA ARG A 335 9.93 -8.88 -23.31
C ARG A 335 11.27 -8.74 -22.55
N GLY A 336 11.85 -9.87 -22.15
CA GLY A 336 13.09 -9.93 -21.38
C GLY A 336 12.89 -10.07 -19.86
N ILE A 337 11.67 -9.96 -19.32
CA ILE A 337 11.38 -10.17 -17.91
C ILE A 337 11.17 -11.67 -17.63
N ARG A 338 12.00 -12.23 -16.77
CA ARG A 338 11.98 -13.64 -16.43
C ARG A 338 10.86 -13.99 -15.43
N VAL A 339 10.25 -15.17 -15.65
CA VAL A 339 9.29 -15.81 -14.73
C VAL A 339 9.71 -17.27 -14.53
N ILE A 340 9.90 -17.72 -13.28
CA ILE A 340 10.36 -19.09 -13.04
C ILE A 340 9.26 -20.09 -12.71
N PHE A 341 8.09 -19.63 -12.28
CA PHE A 341 6.94 -20.48 -11.91
C PHE A 341 6.06 -20.87 -13.10
N LEU A 342 6.28 -20.29 -14.29
CA LEU A 342 5.60 -20.68 -15.52
C LEU A 342 6.48 -21.61 -16.37
N PRO A 343 5.88 -22.48 -17.22
CA PRO A 343 6.63 -23.31 -18.17
C PRO A 343 7.49 -22.47 -19.12
N ASP A 344 6.89 -21.42 -19.72
CA ASP A 344 7.64 -20.40 -20.46
C ASP A 344 8.31 -19.43 -19.47
N LYS A 345 9.62 -19.26 -19.62
CA LYS A 345 10.41 -18.39 -18.73
C LYS A 345 10.36 -16.92 -19.12
N TYR A 346 9.89 -16.58 -20.30
CA TYR A 346 9.76 -15.24 -20.84
C TYR A 346 8.39 -15.01 -21.50
N PRO A 347 7.28 -15.26 -20.78
CA PRO A 347 5.94 -15.18 -21.37
C PRO A 347 5.59 -13.74 -21.76
N GLU A 348 4.65 -13.59 -22.68
CA GLU A 348 4.13 -12.28 -23.08
C GLU A 348 3.51 -11.49 -21.92
N PHE A 349 2.86 -12.18 -20.96
CA PHE A 349 2.27 -11.59 -19.75
C PHE A 349 2.27 -12.60 -18.60
N GLY A 350 1.93 -12.14 -17.38
CA GLY A 350 1.90 -12.98 -16.18
C GLY A 350 3.12 -12.76 -15.26
N GLN A 351 3.98 -11.80 -15.58
CA GLN A 351 5.08 -11.40 -14.71
C GLN A 351 4.55 -10.84 -13.39
N CYS A 352 5.16 -11.25 -12.28
CA CYS A 352 4.84 -10.71 -10.95
C CYS A 352 5.64 -9.42 -10.71
N VAL A 353 5.18 -8.34 -11.33
CA VAL A 353 5.83 -7.03 -11.19
C VAL A 353 5.54 -6.45 -9.81
N HIS A 354 6.57 -5.96 -9.13
CA HIS A 354 6.45 -5.31 -7.83
C HIS A 354 6.44 -3.79 -7.92
N LYS A 355 7.27 -3.20 -8.78
CA LYS A 355 7.33 -1.76 -9.00
C LYS A 355 7.90 -1.44 -10.37
N ILE A 356 7.38 -0.38 -11.01
CA ILE A 356 8.05 0.30 -12.13
C ILE A 356 8.27 1.77 -11.76
N ALA A 357 9.35 2.35 -12.28
CA ALA A 357 9.70 3.75 -12.06
C ALA A 357 10.25 4.37 -13.34
N MET A 358 9.99 5.67 -13.51
CA MET A 358 10.42 6.48 -14.65
C MET A 358 10.82 7.86 -14.14
N HIS A 359 11.90 8.42 -14.68
CA HIS A 359 12.29 9.80 -14.41
C HIS A 359 11.70 10.73 -15.48
N PRO A 360 11.06 11.85 -15.08
CA PRO A 360 10.43 12.76 -16.05
C PRO A 360 11.38 13.32 -17.12
N GLY A 361 12.65 13.51 -16.79
CA GLY A 361 13.68 14.00 -17.73
C GLY A 361 14.17 12.96 -18.73
N ARG A 362 13.73 11.69 -18.61
CA ARG A 362 14.10 10.60 -19.52
C ARG A 362 13.00 9.55 -19.60
N PRO A 363 11.88 9.85 -20.24
CA PRO A 363 10.71 8.98 -20.26
C PRO A 363 10.88 7.70 -21.11
N ASP A 364 11.89 7.63 -21.99
CA ASP A 364 12.28 6.43 -22.72
C ASP A 364 12.89 5.36 -21.80
N ARG A 365 13.42 5.77 -20.63
CA ARG A 365 14.04 4.87 -19.66
C ARG A 365 13.13 4.57 -18.48
N LEU A 366 12.89 3.27 -18.27
CA LEU A 366 12.15 2.76 -17.13
C LEU A 366 12.98 1.74 -16.35
N PHE A 367 12.72 1.66 -15.06
CA PHE A 367 13.28 0.65 -14.17
C PHE A 367 12.14 -0.21 -13.59
N LEU A 368 12.43 -1.48 -13.35
CA LEU A 368 11.44 -2.44 -12.89
C LEU A 368 12.04 -3.38 -11.86
N GLN A 369 11.35 -3.53 -10.73
CA GLN A 369 11.53 -4.62 -9.79
C GLN A 369 10.47 -5.68 -10.06
N ASN A 370 10.89 -6.87 -10.38
CA ASN A 370 10.05 -8.04 -10.55
C ASN A 370 10.22 -9.00 -9.37
N HIS A 371 9.45 -10.04 -9.32
CA HIS A 371 9.62 -11.14 -8.35
C HIS A 371 10.99 -11.81 -8.52
N TRP A 372 11.44 -11.98 -9.77
CA TRP A 372 12.78 -12.43 -10.10
C TRP A 372 13.45 -11.44 -11.04
N GLY A 373 14.35 -10.67 -10.51
CA GLY A 373 15.16 -9.76 -11.28
C GLY A 373 14.81 -8.29 -11.06
N LEU A 374 15.82 -7.49 -11.37
CA LEU A 374 15.78 -6.04 -11.42
C LEU A 374 16.13 -5.65 -12.86
N TYR A 375 15.29 -4.85 -13.50
CA TYR A 375 15.39 -4.61 -14.94
C TYR A 375 15.42 -3.13 -15.28
N ARG A 376 16.01 -2.82 -16.44
CA ARG A 376 15.98 -1.52 -17.11
C ARG A 376 15.50 -1.70 -18.54
N SER A 377 14.67 -0.77 -19.00
CA SER A 377 14.35 -0.54 -20.39
C SER A 377 14.87 0.82 -20.81
N ASP A 378 15.40 0.96 -22.04
CA ASP A 378 15.87 2.21 -22.65
C ASP A 378 15.05 2.58 -23.92
N ASN A 379 13.89 1.94 -24.10
CA ASN A 379 13.05 2.06 -25.31
C ASN A 379 11.55 2.00 -24.99
N TYR A 380 11.11 2.76 -23.98
CA TYR A 380 9.69 2.87 -23.64
C TYR A 380 9.04 1.52 -23.21
N ALA A 381 9.80 0.70 -22.47
CA ALA A 381 9.42 -0.63 -21.98
C ALA A 381 9.27 -1.72 -23.06
N GLU A 382 9.74 -1.51 -24.30
CA GLU A 382 9.66 -2.54 -25.34
C GLU A 382 10.53 -3.75 -25.02
N ASP A 383 11.75 -3.51 -24.47
CA ASP A 383 12.69 -4.53 -24.04
C ASP A 383 13.21 -4.23 -22.63
N TRP A 384 13.42 -5.29 -21.87
CA TRP A 384 13.97 -5.21 -20.52
C TRP A 384 15.29 -5.97 -20.41
N LYS A 385 16.31 -5.31 -19.85
CA LYS A 385 17.63 -5.86 -19.56
C LYS A 385 17.78 -6.05 -18.07
N ASP A 386 18.28 -7.21 -17.64
CA ASP A 386 18.62 -7.48 -16.24
C ASP A 386 19.80 -6.59 -15.78
N ILE A 387 19.63 -5.96 -14.62
CA ILE A 387 20.60 -5.05 -13.98
C ILE A 387 20.85 -5.42 -12.51
N ALA A 388 20.53 -6.65 -12.10
CA ALA A 388 20.64 -7.07 -10.70
C ALA A 388 22.10 -7.40 -10.28
N ASN A 389 23.07 -7.33 -11.19
CA ASN A 389 24.46 -7.60 -10.84
C ASN A 389 24.98 -6.56 -9.84
N GLY A 390 25.48 -7.04 -8.69
CA GLY A 390 26.01 -6.20 -7.61
C GLY A 390 25.04 -5.91 -6.46
N VAL A 391 23.81 -6.42 -6.49
CA VAL A 391 22.90 -6.44 -5.34
C VAL A 391 22.89 -7.80 -4.65
N PRO A 392 22.60 -7.90 -3.34
CA PRO A 392 22.67 -9.15 -2.59
C PRO A 392 21.52 -10.11 -2.93
N SER A 393 20.43 -9.60 -3.46
CA SER A 393 19.26 -10.33 -3.93
C SER A 393 18.58 -9.55 -5.05
N ASP A 394 18.07 -10.26 -6.04
CA ASP A 394 17.26 -9.69 -7.13
C ASP A 394 15.76 -9.58 -6.77
N PHE A 395 15.39 -9.97 -5.54
CA PHE A 395 14.04 -9.87 -5.00
C PHE A 395 13.88 -8.61 -4.14
N GLY A 396 12.78 -7.90 -4.30
CA GLY A 396 12.45 -6.70 -3.52
C GLY A 396 11.11 -6.07 -3.94
N PHE A 397 10.72 -5.01 -3.25
CA PHE A 397 9.47 -4.30 -3.53
C PHE A 397 9.68 -2.81 -3.74
N ALA A 398 10.51 -2.19 -2.89
CA ALA A 398 10.66 -0.75 -2.84
C ALA A 398 11.62 -0.24 -3.90
N MET A 399 11.20 0.81 -4.62
CA MET A 399 12.02 1.52 -5.59
C MET A 399 11.63 2.98 -5.63
N THR A 400 12.62 3.89 -5.68
CA THR A 400 12.40 5.30 -5.95
C THR A 400 13.51 5.86 -6.83
N MET A 401 13.17 6.88 -7.64
CA MET A 401 14.12 7.55 -8.52
C MET A 401 14.85 8.68 -7.77
N HIS A 402 16.06 8.97 -8.22
CA HIS A 402 16.75 10.21 -7.87
C HIS A 402 15.99 11.39 -8.51
N PRO A 403 15.65 12.46 -7.76
CA PRO A 403 14.78 13.52 -8.29
C PRO A 403 15.37 14.31 -9.46
N ASN A 404 16.70 14.41 -9.55
CA ASN A 404 17.41 15.25 -10.53
C ASN A 404 18.36 14.46 -11.44
N ASN A 405 18.41 13.13 -11.33
CA ASN A 405 19.29 12.29 -12.14
C ASN A 405 18.52 11.07 -12.67
N PRO A 406 18.23 11.01 -13.98
CA PRO A 406 17.49 9.91 -14.59
C PRO A 406 18.21 8.55 -14.53
N ASP A 407 19.52 8.55 -14.24
CA ASP A 407 20.33 7.34 -14.09
C ASP A 407 20.40 6.86 -12.63
N GLY A 408 19.82 7.63 -11.71
CA GLY A 408 19.84 7.35 -10.27
C GLY A 408 18.60 6.60 -9.80
N VAL A 409 18.79 5.44 -9.18
CA VAL A 409 17.72 4.63 -8.60
C VAL A 409 18.12 4.13 -7.23
N PHE A 410 17.15 4.06 -6.32
CA PHE A 410 17.29 3.51 -4.98
C PHE A 410 16.34 2.34 -4.80
N ILE A 411 16.84 1.24 -4.24
CA ILE A 411 16.07 0.03 -3.94
C ILE A 411 16.40 -0.49 -2.55
N ILE A 412 15.53 -1.34 -2.01
CA ILE A 412 15.78 -2.09 -0.78
C ILE A 412 15.55 -3.57 -1.08
N PRO A 413 16.62 -4.34 -1.38
CA PRO A 413 16.52 -5.78 -1.60
C PRO A 413 16.04 -6.52 -0.35
N VAL A 414 15.31 -7.58 -0.59
CA VAL A 414 14.78 -8.52 0.41
C VAL A 414 15.37 -9.90 0.08
N GLU A 415 15.64 -10.73 1.08
CA GLU A 415 16.40 -11.95 0.93
C GLU A 415 15.78 -12.94 -0.07
N SER A 416 14.48 -13.21 0.07
CA SER A 416 13.72 -14.05 -0.87
C SER A 416 12.21 -13.80 -0.76
N ASP A 417 11.43 -14.48 -1.58
CA ASP A 417 9.97 -14.49 -1.52
C ASP A 417 9.43 -15.31 -0.34
N GLU A 418 10.17 -16.28 0.14
CA GLU A 418 9.85 -17.05 1.34
C GLU A 418 10.25 -16.30 2.62
N PHE A 419 11.47 -15.74 2.63
CA PHE A 419 11.99 -14.99 3.77
C PHE A 419 12.10 -13.50 3.43
N ARG A 420 10.99 -12.80 3.54
CA ARG A 420 10.84 -11.39 3.13
C ARG A 420 11.44 -10.42 4.15
N CYS A 421 12.72 -10.55 4.42
CA CYS A 421 13.47 -9.70 5.34
C CYS A 421 14.70 -9.11 4.67
N ALA A 422 15.27 -8.07 5.27
CA ALA A 422 16.52 -7.49 4.80
C ALA A 422 17.65 -8.55 4.75
N CYS A 423 18.37 -8.60 3.64
CA CYS A 423 19.42 -9.58 3.38
C CYS A 423 20.45 -9.61 4.50
N ASP A 424 20.87 -10.81 4.96
CA ASP A 424 21.78 -11.05 6.09
C ASP A 424 21.31 -10.44 7.43
N GLY A 425 20.02 -10.08 7.58
CA GLY A 425 19.53 -9.33 8.74
C GLY A 425 20.17 -7.94 8.88
N ARG A 426 20.55 -7.30 7.75
CA ARG A 426 21.15 -5.97 7.67
C ARG A 426 20.34 -5.09 6.75
N LEU A 427 19.72 -4.05 7.31
CA LEU A 427 18.94 -3.12 6.50
C LEU A 427 19.87 -2.20 5.71
N ARG A 428 19.77 -2.25 4.37
CA ARG A 428 20.59 -1.46 3.45
C ARG A 428 19.72 -0.94 2.32
N VAL A 429 19.94 0.31 1.95
CA VAL A 429 19.44 0.88 0.69
C VAL A 429 20.55 0.72 -0.34
N TYR A 430 20.23 0.26 -1.53
CA TYR A 430 21.19 0.20 -2.63
C TYR A 430 20.89 1.33 -3.61
N ARG A 431 21.95 1.98 -4.09
CA ARG A 431 21.87 3.05 -5.08
C ARG A 431 22.67 2.69 -6.32
N THR A 432 22.09 2.94 -7.48
CA THR A 432 22.86 3.10 -8.73
C THR A 432 22.92 4.57 -9.11
N ARG A 433 24.00 4.97 -9.79
CA ARG A 433 24.19 6.30 -10.42
C ARG A 433 24.37 6.21 -11.92
N ASN A 434 24.45 4.99 -12.45
CA ASN A 434 24.74 4.65 -13.82
C ASN A 434 23.73 3.63 -14.39
N SER A 435 22.46 3.83 -14.02
CA SER A 435 21.34 3.06 -14.55
C SER A 435 21.40 1.55 -14.30
N GLY A 436 22.03 1.13 -13.20
CA GLY A 436 22.11 -0.27 -12.80
C GLY A 436 23.36 -1.00 -13.27
N ASP A 437 24.32 -0.32 -13.93
CA ASP A 437 25.58 -0.95 -14.29
C ASP A 437 26.47 -1.24 -13.04
N SER A 438 26.23 -0.54 -11.94
CA SER A 438 26.78 -0.83 -10.62
C SER A 438 25.86 -0.37 -9.49
N TRP A 439 25.98 -1.01 -8.33
CA TRP A 439 25.20 -0.72 -7.13
C TRP A 439 26.10 -0.52 -5.91
N GLU A 440 25.79 0.50 -5.12
CA GLU A 440 26.49 0.79 -3.85
C GLU A 440 25.54 0.68 -2.65
N PRO A 441 25.94 0.02 -1.56
CA PRO A 441 25.12 -0.05 -0.34
C PRO A 441 25.22 1.23 0.48
N LEU A 442 24.07 1.76 0.90
CA LEU A 442 23.93 2.91 1.78
C LEU A 442 23.34 2.41 3.11
N MET A 443 24.15 2.39 4.18
CA MET A 443 23.74 1.71 5.42
C MET A 443 24.06 2.48 6.71
N ARG A 444 24.78 3.61 6.62
CA ARG A 444 25.21 4.36 7.81
C ARG A 444 24.00 4.93 8.56
N GLY A 445 23.77 4.46 9.79
CA GLY A 445 22.60 4.83 10.62
C GLY A 445 21.41 3.88 10.49
N LEU A 446 21.45 2.87 9.58
CA LEU A 446 20.45 1.81 9.52
C LEU A 446 20.85 0.62 10.41
N PRO A 447 19.90 -0.16 10.93
CA PRO A 447 20.17 -1.38 11.71
C PRO A 447 20.99 -2.39 10.90
N GLN A 448 22.16 -2.81 11.43
CA GLN A 448 23.09 -3.73 10.78
C GLN A 448 23.17 -5.11 11.47
N LYS A 449 22.27 -5.38 12.40
CA LYS A 449 22.14 -6.68 13.07
C LYS A 449 20.69 -6.92 13.38
N ARG A 450 20.19 -8.14 13.12
CA ARG A 450 18.81 -8.57 13.43
C ARG A 450 17.74 -7.63 12.84
N ALA A 451 18.03 -7.07 11.68
CA ALA A 451 17.09 -6.19 10.96
C ALA A 451 16.15 -7.03 10.09
N TYR A 452 15.18 -7.69 10.70
CA TYR A 452 14.17 -8.49 10.01
C TYR A 452 13.06 -7.59 9.46
N GLU A 453 13.47 -6.64 8.61
CA GLU A 453 12.62 -5.58 8.09
C GLU A 453 12.24 -5.83 6.64
N THR A 454 11.00 -5.47 6.30
CA THR A 454 10.49 -5.42 4.92
C THR A 454 10.01 -4.02 4.61
N VAL A 455 10.38 -3.49 3.47
CA VAL A 455 9.83 -2.23 2.92
C VAL A 455 8.99 -2.56 1.70
N LEU A 456 7.71 -2.18 1.72
CA LEU A 456 6.78 -2.48 0.65
C LEU A 456 6.92 -1.48 -0.52
N ARG A 457 6.33 -1.83 -1.68
CA ARG A 457 6.48 -1.13 -2.98
C ARG A 457 6.22 0.38 -2.93
N ASP A 458 5.22 0.81 -2.16
CA ASP A 458 4.83 2.21 -2.04
C ASP A 458 5.28 2.86 -0.73
N ALA A 459 6.05 2.14 0.08
CA ALA A 459 6.56 2.62 1.35
C ALA A 459 7.94 3.30 1.23
N MET A 460 8.34 3.74 0.03
CA MET A 460 9.59 4.48 -0.21
C MET A 460 9.35 5.65 -1.15
N THR A 461 9.98 6.80 -0.87
CA THR A 461 9.89 8.02 -1.67
C THR A 461 11.14 8.88 -1.54
N ALA A 462 11.37 9.80 -2.49
CA ALA A 462 12.40 10.82 -2.43
C ALA A 462 11.77 12.21 -2.59
N ASP A 463 12.30 13.23 -1.91
CA ASP A 463 11.89 14.63 -2.11
C ASP A 463 12.75 15.33 -3.18
N SER A 464 12.36 16.53 -3.57
CA SER A 464 13.05 17.36 -4.57
C SER A 464 13.87 18.52 -3.96
N LEU A 465 14.13 18.49 -2.66
CA LEU A 465 14.92 19.52 -1.97
C LEU A 465 16.42 19.36 -2.30
N ASP A 466 17.24 20.33 -1.92
CA ASP A 466 18.69 20.27 -2.09
C ASP A 466 19.39 20.44 -0.73
N PRO A 467 20.18 19.44 -0.27
CA PRO A 467 20.27 18.08 -0.81
C PRO A 467 18.94 17.34 -0.65
N PHE A 468 18.60 16.46 -1.62
CA PHE A 468 17.34 15.72 -1.56
C PHE A 468 17.31 14.68 -0.43
N GLY A 469 16.11 14.43 0.06
CA GLY A 469 15.86 13.42 1.08
C GLY A 469 15.27 12.15 0.49
N ILE A 470 15.52 11.04 1.18
CA ILE A 470 14.93 9.74 0.87
C ILE A 470 14.27 9.22 2.15
N TYR A 471 13.05 8.69 2.01
CA TYR A 471 12.25 8.22 3.13
C TYR A 471 11.70 6.84 2.85
N PHE A 472 11.65 5.99 3.87
CA PHE A 472 10.95 4.72 3.77
C PHE A 472 10.37 4.28 5.11
N GLY A 473 9.27 3.53 5.05
CA GLY A 473 8.63 2.91 6.20
C GLY A 473 8.69 1.39 6.14
N THR A 474 8.78 0.73 7.29
CA THR A 474 8.88 -0.72 7.39
C THR A 474 7.57 -1.36 7.84
N ARG A 475 7.43 -2.65 7.61
CA ARG A 475 6.28 -3.42 8.11
C ARG A 475 6.25 -3.53 9.64
N SER A 476 7.36 -3.35 10.32
CA SER A 476 7.42 -3.28 11.80
C SER A 476 7.04 -1.90 12.36
N GLY A 477 6.69 -0.94 11.49
CA GLY A 477 6.23 0.38 11.91
C GLY A 477 7.35 1.38 12.23
N GLN A 478 8.53 1.21 11.63
CA GLN A 478 9.60 2.20 11.71
C GLN A 478 9.61 3.07 10.45
N LEU A 479 9.88 4.35 10.60
CA LEU A 479 10.04 5.32 9.51
C LEU A 479 11.47 5.86 9.55
N PHE A 480 12.19 5.74 8.45
CA PHE A 480 13.56 6.22 8.27
C PHE A 480 13.61 7.36 7.25
N GLY A 481 14.56 8.26 7.43
CA GLY A 481 14.87 9.34 6.50
C GLY A 481 16.36 9.60 6.39
N SER A 482 16.78 9.96 5.19
CA SER A 482 18.08 10.53 4.89
C SER A 482 17.87 11.93 4.32
N TYR A 483 18.73 12.88 4.64
CA TYR A 483 18.65 14.26 4.16
C TYR A 483 19.93 14.71 3.44
N ASP A 484 20.75 13.71 3.07
CA ASP A 484 22.07 13.90 2.45
C ASP A 484 22.28 12.86 1.32
N GLU A 485 21.21 12.62 0.53
CA GLU A 485 21.24 11.72 -0.62
C GLU A 485 21.52 10.24 -0.27
N GLY A 486 21.09 9.81 0.90
CA GLY A 486 21.29 8.44 1.37
C GLY A 486 22.63 8.18 2.05
N LYS A 487 23.51 9.18 2.24
CA LYS A 487 24.82 8.98 2.89
C LYS A 487 24.69 8.61 4.36
N THR A 488 23.71 9.24 5.06
CA THR A 488 23.36 8.92 6.45
C THR A 488 21.87 8.79 6.64
N TRP A 489 21.46 7.89 7.53
CA TRP A 489 20.06 7.60 7.83
C TRP A 489 19.77 7.83 9.30
N GLN A 490 18.57 8.30 9.58
CA GLN A 490 18.06 8.41 10.94
C GLN A 490 16.63 7.89 11.00
N ARG A 491 16.27 7.32 12.14
CA ARG A 491 14.91 6.91 12.42
C ARG A 491 14.10 8.14 12.80
N ILE A 492 13.08 8.46 11.98
CA ILE A 492 12.17 9.60 12.18
C ILE A 492 11.14 9.25 13.26
N LEU A 493 10.58 8.02 13.18
CA LEU A 493 9.50 7.56 14.04
C LEU A 493 9.53 6.04 14.15
N GLU A 494 9.04 5.50 15.28
CA GLU A 494 8.82 4.08 15.51
C GLU A 494 7.48 3.86 16.21
N GLY A 495 7.03 2.60 16.28
CA GLY A 495 5.77 2.25 16.94
C GLY A 495 4.53 2.54 16.09
N LEU A 496 4.69 2.84 14.81
CA LEU A 496 3.57 2.89 13.87
C LEU A 496 3.02 1.48 13.61
N PRO A 497 1.74 1.34 13.22
CA PRO A 497 1.30 0.10 12.57
C PRO A 497 2.11 -0.15 11.30
N SER A 498 2.03 -1.37 10.74
CA SER A 498 2.75 -1.75 9.53
C SER A 498 2.60 -0.69 8.43
N VAL A 499 3.72 -0.06 8.01
CA VAL A 499 3.72 0.99 7.00
C VAL A 499 3.58 0.36 5.62
N VAL A 500 2.63 0.84 4.83
CA VAL A 500 2.33 0.33 3.48
C VAL A 500 2.48 1.39 2.39
N CYS A 501 2.45 2.67 2.76
CA CYS A 501 2.61 3.79 1.83
C CYS A 501 3.37 4.94 2.50
N VAL A 502 4.33 5.53 1.79
CA VAL A 502 5.01 6.78 2.15
C VAL A 502 5.05 7.66 0.92
N ARG A 503 4.51 8.87 1.03
CA ARG A 503 4.61 9.90 -0.02
C ARG A 503 5.14 11.18 0.59
N HIS A 504 6.03 11.84 -0.12
CA HIS A 504 6.51 13.14 0.28
C HIS A 504 5.76 14.24 -0.50
N ALA A 505 5.72 15.44 0.10
CA ALA A 505 5.30 16.66 -0.58
C ALA A 505 6.04 17.86 0.00
N VAL A 506 6.27 18.89 -0.82
CA VAL A 506 6.70 20.21 -0.38
C VAL A 506 5.53 21.16 -0.61
N VAL A 507 5.11 21.87 0.44
CA VAL A 507 3.95 22.76 0.37
C VAL A 507 4.34 24.06 -0.33
N GLU A 508 3.89 24.22 -1.57
CA GLU A 508 4.12 25.43 -2.34
C GLU A 508 3.08 26.52 -1.99
N GLY A 509 3.36 27.78 -2.29
CA GLY A 509 2.35 28.83 -2.14
C GLY A 509 1.54 28.98 -3.41
N ALA A 510 0.35 29.50 -3.33
CA ALA A 510 -0.65 29.68 -4.39
C ALA A 510 -0.20 30.53 -5.60
N SER A 511 1.09 30.67 -5.85
CA SER A 511 1.62 31.34 -7.04
C SER A 511 3.07 30.92 -7.31
N GLY A 512 3.27 30.14 -8.34
CA GLY A 512 4.57 29.85 -8.91
C GLY A 512 4.71 28.40 -9.38
N GLY A 513 4.21 28.12 -10.59
CA GLY A 513 4.58 26.87 -11.24
C GLY A 513 6.11 26.78 -11.28
N LEU A 514 6.64 25.67 -10.81
CA LEU A 514 8.04 25.31 -11.04
C LEU A 514 8.25 25.29 -12.57
N ARG A 515 8.95 26.28 -13.07
CA ARG A 515 9.61 26.12 -14.37
C ARG A 515 10.58 24.94 -14.20
N PRO A 516 10.51 23.91 -15.02
CA PRO A 516 11.58 22.93 -15.08
C PRO A 516 12.86 23.72 -15.32
N ALA A 517 13.90 23.45 -14.53
CA ALA A 517 15.21 24.08 -14.71
C ALA A 517 15.62 23.85 -16.17
N SER A 518 15.73 24.93 -16.93
CA SER A 518 16.20 24.88 -18.31
C SER A 518 17.53 24.14 -18.30
N PRO A 519 17.75 23.17 -19.18
CA PRO A 519 19.04 22.49 -19.24
C PRO A 519 20.12 23.54 -19.47
N LYS A 520 21.09 23.62 -18.55
CA LYS A 520 22.27 24.45 -18.72
C LYS A 520 22.91 24.01 -20.03
N SER A 521 22.93 24.91 -21.01
CA SER A 521 23.63 24.72 -22.28
C SER A 521 25.07 24.30 -21.98
N PRO A 522 25.61 23.29 -22.65
CA PRO A 522 27.01 22.94 -22.50
C PRO A 522 27.90 24.14 -22.82
N PRO A 523 29.03 24.34 -22.12
CA PRO A 523 29.91 25.46 -22.39
C PRO A 523 30.38 25.39 -23.83
N ALA A 524 30.23 26.50 -24.54
CA ALA A 524 30.69 26.65 -25.92
C ALA A 524 32.20 26.36 -25.99
N THR A 525 32.57 25.31 -26.68
CA THR A 525 33.96 25.04 -27.06
C THR A 525 34.43 26.12 -27.99
N SER A 526 35.24 27.03 -27.50
CA SER A 526 35.90 28.04 -28.32
C SER A 526 36.94 27.35 -29.22
N HIS A 527 36.56 27.08 -30.44
CA HIS A 527 37.54 26.79 -31.49
C HIS A 527 38.31 28.07 -31.81
N GLN A 528 39.50 28.21 -31.22
CA GLN A 528 40.49 29.17 -31.68
C GLN A 528 40.99 28.74 -33.08
N THR A 529 40.46 29.35 -34.10
CA THR A 529 41.04 29.32 -35.46
C THR A 529 42.32 30.16 -35.46
N LYS A 530 43.48 29.51 -35.43
CA LYS A 530 44.77 30.15 -35.72
C LYS A 530 44.81 30.52 -37.19
N SER A 531 44.65 31.81 -37.51
CA SER A 531 44.93 32.37 -38.84
C SER A 531 46.43 32.32 -39.08
N LEU A 532 46.87 31.51 -40.03
CA LEU A 532 48.20 31.53 -40.56
C LEU A 532 48.32 32.70 -41.58
N SER A 533 48.96 33.78 -41.17
CA SER A 533 49.34 34.86 -42.10
C SER A 533 50.48 34.40 -43.00
N ARG A 534 50.21 34.21 -44.28
CA ARG A 534 51.23 34.07 -45.32
C ARG A 534 51.92 35.41 -45.58
N LYS A 535 53.19 35.55 -45.20
CA LYS A 535 54.06 36.60 -45.67
C LYS A 535 54.49 36.31 -47.12
N ASN A 536 54.04 37.11 -48.04
CA ASN A 536 54.59 37.21 -49.43
C ASN A 536 56.02 37.74 -49.35
N ARG A 537 56.99 36.95 -49.78
CA ARG A 537 58.32 37.45 -50.23
C ARG A 537 58.35 37.46 -51.78
N ARG A 538 58.48 38.62 -52.33
CA ARG A 538 58.86 38.81 -53.78
C ARG A 538 60.32 38.46 -53.96
N PRO A 539 60.71 37.86 -55.07
CA PRO A 539 62.13 37.66 -55.40
C PRO A 539 62.64 38.89 -56.12
N ASN A 540 63.83 39.37 -55.70
CA ASN A 540 64.67 40.21 -56.59
C ASN A 540 65.74 39.32 -57.19
N ARG A 541 65.82 39.39 -58.55
CA ARG A 541 66.85 38.96 -59.50
C ARG A 541 67.45 37.55 -59.32
#